data_ec4f467100be8e2856055aa1eb75124c
#
_entry.id   ec4f467100be8e2856055aa1eb75124c
#
_cell.length_a   1.000
_cell.length_b   1.000
_cell.length_c   1.000
_cell.angle_alpha   90.00
_cell.angle_beta   90.00
_cell.angle_gamma   90.00
#
_symmetry.space_group_name_H-M   'P 1'
#
loop_
_entity.id
_entity.type
_entity.pdbx_description
1 polymer ?
#
loop_
_entity_poly.entity_id
_entity_poly.type
_entity_poly.pdbx_seq_one_letter_code
_entity_poly.pdbx_strand_id
1 'polypeptide(L)'
;AANWELYGYDRPTNPRLKALGDEIVVFRNMLTQSNTTHKSVPMILSSVRTNEHDELFRRKGLPALFNEAGFRTWFLSNQSPQGAMIDKLARDADSLIYMGHPRYDMQLLDTMKRIVEADTENDLLFILHCYGSHFSYHQRYPREAAYFLPDDDVAIERQHKQKIWNAYDNSIRYTDTFLSSVIGYLASLDACSALLYSADHGEDMLDDDRERFLHASPTTTCWQLHVASLAWFSEDYKRVFP
;
A
#
# COMPACT_ATOMS: atom_id res chain seq x y z
N ALA A 1 -6.53 -5.24 7.61
CA ALA A 1 -5.53 -6.00 8.41
C ALA A 1 -5.94 -7.45 8.69
N ALA A 2 -7.21 -7.81 8.53
CA ALA A 2 -7.76 -9.12 8.96
C ALA A 2 -6.96 -10.33 8.44
N ASN A 3 -6.58 -10.34 7.17
CA ASN A 3 -5.83 -11.45 6.55
C ASN A 3 -4.31 -11.28 6.61
N TRP A 4 -3.80 -10.41 7.48
CA TRP A 4 -2.37 -10.23 7.68
C TRP A 4 -1.86 -11.06 8.87
N GLU A 5 -0.90 -11.95 8.65
CA GLU A 5 -0.26 -12.76 9.70
C GLU A 5 0.33 -11.88 10.83
N LEU A 6 0.88 -10.71 10.48
CA LEU A 6 1.38 -9.73 11.44
C LEU A 6 0.32 -9.20 12.42
N TYR A 7 -0.97 -9.35 12.08
CA TYR A 7 -2.11 -8.94 12.91
C TYR A 7 -2.81 -10.14 13.57
N GLY A 8 -2.22 -11.33 13.49
CA GLY A 8 -2.73 -12.54 14.14
C GLY A 8 -3.59 -13.45 13.25
N TYR A 9 -3.54 -13.26 11.94
CA TYR A 9 -4.15 -14.20 11.00
C TYR A 9 -3.37 -15.51 10.97
N ASP A 10 -4.07 -16.65 10.95
CA ASP A 10 -3.46 -17.98 11.09
C ASP A 10 -2.68 -18.45 9.85
N ARG A 11 -2.94 -17.86 8.69
CA ARG A 11 -2.27 -18.25 7.44
C ARG A 11 -1.00 -17.41 7.23
N PRO A 12 0.09 -18.01 6.66
CA PRO A 12 1.38 -17.32 6.47
C PRO A 12 1.33 -16.35 5.28
N THR A 13 0.63 -15.23 5.45
CA THR A 13 0.49 -14.19 4.43
C THR A 13 1.62 -13.16 4.46
N ASN A 14 2.34 -13.02 5.58
CA ASN A 14 3.44 -12.04 5.72
C ASN A 14 4.73 -12.68 6.29
N PRO A 15 5.25 -13.80 5.76
CA PRO A 15 6.38 -14.49 6.37
C PRO A 15 7.68 -13.69 6.30
N ARG A 16 7.88 -12.86 5.27
CA ARG A 16 9.09 -12.05 5.09
C ARG A 16 9.13 -10.86 6.04
N LEU A 17 8.04 -10.11 6.12
CA LEU A 17 7.89 -9.00 7.07
C LEU A 17 7.94 -9.51 8.52
N LYS A 18 7.33 -10.65 8.80
CA LYS A 18 7.40 -11.28 10.12
C LYS A 18 8.83 -11.66 10.53
N ALA A 19 9.64 -12.08 9.56
CA ALA A 19 11.05 -12.41 9.78
C ALA A 19 11.92 -11.19 10.14
N LEU A 20 11.49 -9.98 9.83
CA LEU A 20 12.17 -8.74 10.23
C LEU A 20 12.02 -8.43 11.74
N GLY A 21 11.01 -9.04 12.40
CA GLY A 21 10.84 -8.90 13.86
C GLY A 21 10.78 -7.43 14.31
N ASP A 22 11.71 -7.05 15.20
CA ASP A 22 11.75 -5.71 15.79
C ASP A 22 12.36 -4.63 14.86
N GLU A 23 12.79 -5.00 13.66
CA GLU A 23 13.25 -4.02 12.67
C GLU A 23 12.10 -3.18 12.09
N ILE A 24 10.86 -3.66 12.19
CA ILE A 24 9.66 -2.96 11.76
C ILE A 24 8.75 -2.60 12.92
N VAL A 25 8.13 -1.43 12.82
CA VAL A 25 7.07 -1.00 13.74
C VAL A 25 5.71 -1.29 13.11
N VAL A 26 4.91 -2.16 13.72
CA VAL A 26 3.57 -2.51 13.25
C VAL A 26 2.52 -1.72 14.02
N PHE A 27 1.73 -0.89 13.32
CA PHE A 27 0.64 -0.11 13.92
C PHE A 27 -0.63 -0.96 14.05
N ARG A 28 -0.84 -1.57 15.20
CA ARG A 28 -1.88 -2.59 15.40
C ARG A 28 -3.32 -2.07 15.37
N ASN A 29 -3.52 -0.78 15.63
CA ASN A 29 -4.86 -0.15 15.75
C ASN A 29 -5.06 0.96 14.71
N MET A 30 -4.51 0.81 13.50
CA MET A 30 -4.67 1.81 12.44
C MET A 30 -6.05 1.67 11.81
N LEU A 31 -6.80 2.77 11.80
CA LEU A 31 -8.08 2.87 11.13
C LEU A 31 -7.99 3.87 9.99
N THR A 32 -8.45 3.47 8.81
CA THR A 32 -8.62 4.39 7.70
C THR A 32 -9.84 5.28 7.90
N GLN A 33 -9.80 6.47 7.32
CA GLN A 33 -10.89 7.45 7.43
C GLN A 33 -12.03 7.19 6.43
N SER A 34 -11.86 6.29 5.48
CA SER A 34 -12.87 5.92 4.49
C SER A 34 -12.64 4.50 3.97
N ASN A 35 -13.71 3.88 3.49
CA ASN A 35 -13.68 2.59 2.81
C ASN A 35 -13.66 2.71 1.28
N THR A 36 -13.19 3.83 0.74
CA THR A 36 -13.04 4.05 -0.70
C THR A 36 -11.74 4.78 -1.00
N THR A 37 -11.03 4.34 -2.03
CA THR A 37 -9.73 4.89 -2.47
C THR A 37 -9.80 6.39 -2.76
N HIS A 38 -10.87 6.85 -3.43
CA HIS A 38 -11.03 8.28 -3.78
C HIS A 38 -11.05 9.23 -2.59
N LYS A 39 -11.43 8.73 -1.40
CA LYS A 39 -11.46 9.51 -0.16
C LYS A 39 -10.26 9.21 0.71
N SER A 40 -9.91 7.94 0.91
CA SER A 40 -8.84 7.55 1.84
C SER A 40 -7.46 8.02 1.37
N VAL A 41 -7.11 7.81 0.09
CA VAL A 41 -5.79 8.20 -0.43
C VAL A 41 -5.53 9.71 -0.31
N PRO A 42 -6.45 10.62 -0.73
CA PRO A 42 -6.26 12.05 -0.49
C PRO A 42 -6.09 12.43 0.99
N MET A 43 -6.79 11.77 1.90
CA MET A 43 -6.64 12.01 3.34
C MET A 43 -5.33 11.44 3.90
N ILE A 44 -4.81 10.34 3.36
CA ILE A 44 -3.47 9.81 3.70
C ILE A 44 -2.38 10.77 3.21
N LEU A 45 -2.55 11.33 2.02
CA LEU A 45 -1.56 12.21 1.38
C LEU A 45 -1.68 13.69 1.78
N SER A 46 -2.55 14.03 2.73
CA SER A 46 -2.76 15.39 3.21
C SER A 46 -3.04 15.43 4.69
N SER A 47 -3.15 16.63 5.27
CA SER A 47 -3.54 16.83 6.67
C SER A 47 -5.06 16.89 6.87
N VAL A 48 -5.85 16.59 5.84
CA VAL A 48 -7.31 16.74 5.86
C VAL A 48 -7.98 15.53 6.52
N ARG A 49 -8.98 15.81 7.36
CA ARG A 49 -9.79 14.80 8.06
C ARG A 49 -11.11 14.56 7.33
N THR A 50 -11.77 13.46 7.65
CA THR A 50 -13.07 13.07 7.04
C THR A 50 -14.13 14.17 7.10
N ASN A 51 -14.20 14.91 8.20
CA ASN A 51 -15.12 16.02 8.39
C ASN A 51 -14.68 17.33 7.74
N GLU A 52 -13.52 17.37 7.13
CA GLU A 52 -12.91 18.54 6.47
C GLU A 52 -12.69 18.28 4.96
N HIS A 53 -13.42 17.34 4.38
CA HIS A 53 -13.18 16.88 3.00
C HIS A 53 -13.15 18.01 1.97
N ASP A 54 -13.94 19.05 2.16
CA ASP A 54 -13.97 20.22 1.28
C ASP A 54 -12.67 21.04 1.31
N GLU A 55 -11.86 20.88 2.35
CA GLU A 55 -10.56 21.53 2.49
C GLU A 55 -9.48 20.88 1.63
N LEU A 56 -9.70 19.68 1.08
CA LEU A 56 -8.75 18.99 0.20
C LEU A 56 -8.28 19.85 -0.98
N PHE A 57 -9.15 20.73 -1.49
CA PHE A 57 -8.80 21.64 -2.59
C PHE A 57 -7.90 22.79 -2.19
N ARG A 58 -7.82 23.09 -0.89
CA ARG A 58 -7.09 24.23 -0.30
C ARG A 58 -5.82 23.81 0.43
N ARG A 59 -5.70 22.54 0.80
CA ARG A 59 -4.55 22.00 1.53
C ARG A 59 -3.50 21.45 0.58
N LYS A 60 -2.25 21.65 0.95
CA LYS A 60 -1.11 21.02 0.27
C LYS A 60 -1.04 19.54 0.60
N GLY A 61 -0.73 18.74 -0.40
CA GLY A 61 -0.44 17.31 -0.22
C GLY A 61 1.01 17.07 0.21
N LEU A 62 1.27 15.83 0.57
CA LEU A 62 2.60 15.39 0.99
C LEU A 62 3.70 15.70 -0.05
N PRO A 63 3.49 15.48 -1.39
CA PRO A 63 4.50 15.86 -2.37
C PRO A 63 4.88 17.35 -2.32
N ALA A 64 3.88 18.24 -2.29
CA ALA A 64 4.12 19.68 -2.24
C ALA A 64 4.87 20.12 -0.98
N LEU A 65 4.58 19.50 0.17
CA LEU A 65 5.26 19.80 1.43
C LEU A 65 6.73 19.37 1.40
N PHE A 66 7.03 18.21 0.82
CA PHE A 66 8.40 17.73 0.68
C PHE A 66 9.19 18.51 -0.36
N ASN A 67 8.56 18.96 -1.47
CA ASN A 67 9.18 19.89 -2.42
C ASN A 67 9.61 21.19 -1.72
N GLU A 68 8.75 21.75 -0.86
CA GLU A 68 9.09 22.96 -0.09
C GLU A 68 10.21 22.71 0.94
N ALA A 69 10.36 21.49 1.42
CA ALA A 69 11.45 21.08 2.29
C ALA A 69 12.77 20.78 1.53
N GLY A 70 12.77 20.88 0.20
CA GLY A 70 13.95 20.70 -0.65
C GLY A 70 14.13 19.25 -1.17
N PHE A 71 13.18 18.36 -0.94
CA PHE A 71 13.22 17.02 -1.52
C PHE A 71 12.83 17.05 -3.00
N ARG A 72 13.40 16.15 -3.79
CA ARG A 72 12.90 15.82 -5.10
C ARG A 72 11.86 14.72 -4.99
N THR A 73 10.65 14.95 -5.47
CA THR A 73 9.51 14.09 -5.21
C THR A 73 9.06 13.32 -6.44
N TRP A 74 8.75 12.03 -6.21
CA TRP A 74 8.34 11.08 -7.23
C TRP A 74 7.03 10.39 -6.82
N PHE A 75 6.00 10.49 -7.67
CA PHE A 75 4.78 9.72 -7.52
C PHE A 75 4.76 8.61 -8.57
N LEU A 76 4.97 7.38 -8.13
CA LEU A 76 4.96 6.19 -8.99
C LEU A 76 3.66 5.42 -8.77
N SER A 77 2.82 5.31 -9.79
CA SER A 77 1.51 4.66 -9.66
C SER A 77 1.41 3.41 -10.51
N ASN A 78 1.07 2.30 -9.87
CA ASN A 78 0.72 1.06 -10.54
C ASN A 78 -0.78 0.99 -10.91
N GLN A 79 -1.53 2.02 -10.60
CA GLN A 79 -2.92 2.20 -11.03
C GLN A 79 -3.02 3.18 -12.20
N SER A 80 -4.11 3.12 -12.97
CA SER A 80 -4.43 4.14 -13.97
C SER A 80 -4.73 5.48 -13.29
N PRO A 81 -4.70 6.60 -14.02
CA PRO A 81 -5.22 7.86 -13.51
C PRO A 81 -6.62 7.68 -12.92
N GLN A 82 -6.77 8.09 -11.66
CA GLN A 82 -8.01 7.90 -10.88
C GLN A 82 -8.99 9.07 -11.04
N GLY A 83 -8.51 10.17 -11.63
CA GLY A 83 -9.25 11.43 -11.69
C GLY A 83 -9.28 12.19 -10.36
N ALA A 84 -9.94 13.35 -10.37
CA ALA A 84 -10.20 14.16 -9.19
C ALA A 84 -8.95 14.42 -8.30
N MET A 85 -9.09 14.18 -6.98
CA MET A 85 -8.13 14.65 -5.98
C MET A 85 -6.85 13.82 -5.92
N ILE A 86 -6.89 12.52 -6.21
CA ILE A 86 -5.68 11.67 -6.21
C ILE A 86 -4.71 12.18 -7.27
N ASP A 87 -5.20 12.39 -8.49
CA ASP A 87 -4.37 12.86 -9.60
C ASP A 87 -3.87 14.30 -9.39
N LYS A 88 -4.65 15.15 -8.69
CA LYS A 88 -4.19 16.48 -8.30
C LYS A 88 -2.99 16.40 -7.37
N LEU A 89 -3.10 15.62 -6.29
CA LEU A 89 -2.02 15.44 -5.32
C LEU A 89 -0.79 14.75 -5.94
N ALA A 90 -1.02 13.82 -6.87
CA ALA A 90 0.06 13.16 -7.61
C ALA A 90 0.82 14.14 -8.52
N ARG A 91 0.12 15.11 -9.14
CA ARG A 91 0.74 16.15 -9.97
C ARG A 91 1.49 17.23 -9.17
N ASP A 92 1.30 17.28 -7.86
CA ASP A 92 2.08 18.14 -6.99
C ASP A 92 3.52 17.60 -6.78
N ALA A 93 3.80 16.34 -7.19
CA ALA A 93 5.16 15.82 -7.22
C ALA A 93 5.95 16.36 -8.43
N ASP A 94 7.29 16.46 -8.31
CA ASP A 94 8.16 16.85 -9.42
C ASP A 94 8.07 15.90 -10.61
N SER A 95 7.79 14.62 -10.32
CA SER A 95 7.63 13.60 -11.36
C SER A 95 6.51 12.64 -11.02
N LEU A 96 5.65 12.37 -12.01
CA LEU A 96 4.54 11.43 -11.95
C LEU A 96 4.71 10.38 -13.05
N ILE A 97 4.78 9.10 -12.65
CA ILE A 97 4.94 7.98 -13.57
C ILE A 97 3.83 6.95 -13.32
N TYR A 98 3.09 6.61 -14.37
CA TYR A 98 2.14 5.49 -14.37
C TYR A 98 2.80 4.25 -14.96
N MET A 99 2.74 3.12 -14.24
CA MET A 99 3.31 1.85 -14.70
C MET A 99 2.51 1.25 -15.85
N GLY A 100 3.20 0.47 -16.69
CA GLY A 100 2.58 -0.31 -17.76
C GLY A 100 1.94 -1.61 -17.26
N HIS A 101 1.41 -2.42 -18.20
CA HIS A 101 0.94 -3.77 -17.92
C HIS A 101 2.03 -4.82 -18.15
N PRO A 102 2.02 -5.98 -17.42
CA PRO A 102 1.14 -6.32 -16.30
C PRO A 102 1.42 -5.43 -15.09
N ARG A 103 0.39 -5.20 -14.28
CA ARG A 103 0.48 -4.27 -13.13
C ARG A 103 0.84 -5.01 -11.84
N TYR A 104 2.06 -5.47 -11.74
CA TYR A 104 2.62 -6.03 -10.52
C TYR A 104 3.44 -4.97 -9.77
N ASP A 105 3.24 -4.87 -8.47
CA ASP A 105 3.83 -3.79 -7.65
C ASP A 105 5.37 -3.79 -7.64
N MET A 106 6.00 -4.92 -7.95
CA MET A 106 7.47 -4.98 -8.11
C MET A 106 8.02 -4.01 -9.16
N GLN A 107 7.23 -3.62 -10.17
CA GLN A 107 7.64 -2.61 -11.17
C GLN A 107 7.91 -1.22 -10.53
N LEU A 108 7.19 -0.90 -9.44
CA LEU A 108 7.44 0.34 -8.69
C LEU A 108 8.84 0.34 -8.09
N LEU A 109 9.26 -0.80 -7.49
CA LEU A 109 10.59 -0.95 -6.92
C LEU A 109 11.68 -0.87 -8.01
N ASP A 110 11.49 -1.55 -9.14
CA ASP A 110 12.47 -1.50 -10.25
C ASP A 110 12.63 -0.09 -10.82
N THR A 111 11.54 0.68 -10.85
CA THR A 111 11.57 2.07 -11.28
C THR A 111 12.23 2.97 -10.23
N MET A 112 11.89 2.79 -8.95
CA MET A 112 12.52 3.50 -7.84
C MET A 112 14.04 3.30 -7.82
N LYS A 113 14.52 2.05 -7.97
CA LYS A 113 15.96 1.73 -8.02
C LYS A 113 16.68 2.53 -9.10
N ARG A 114 16.16 2.52 -10.33
CA ARG A 114 16.76 3.27 -11.45
C ARG A 114 16.83 4.77 -11.19
N ILE A 115 15.83 5.33 -10.50
CA ILE A 115 15.81 6.74 -10.14
C ILE A 115 16.86 7.04 -9.07
N VAL A 116 16.93 6.23 -8.02
CA VAL A 116 17.93 6.40 -6.94
C VAL A 116 19.36 6.27 -7.50
N GLU A 117 19.60 5.31 -8.39
CA GLU A 117 20.91 5.15 -9.05
C GLU A 117 21.29 6.34 -9.94
N ALA A 118 20.29 7.01 -10.52
CA ALA A 118 20.52 8.17 -11.42
C ALA A 118 20.57 9.51 -10.68
N ASP A 119 20.07 9.60 -9.45
CA ASP A 119 20.02 10.83 -8.66
C ASP A 119 20.62 10.62 -7.27
N THR A 120 21.91 10.87 -7.16
CA THR A 120 22.70 10.66 -5.93
C THR A 120 22.93 11.97 -5.15
N GLU A 121 22.43 13.09 -5.62
CA GLU A 121 22.71 14.42 -5.04
C GLU A 121 21.55 14.98 -4.23
N ASN A 122 20.33 14.49 -4.47
CA ASN A 122 19.13 15.04 -3.85
C ASN A 122 18.57 14.13 -2.76
N ASP A 123 17.91 14.72 -1.78
CA ASP A 123 17.01 14.01 -0.89
C ASP A 123 15.75 13.62 -1.67
N LEU A 124 15.35 12.36 -1.62
CA LEU A 124 14.28 11.82 -2.45
C LEU A 124 13.07 11.42 -1.63
N LEU A 125 11.88 11.82 -2.07
CA LEU A 125 10.61 11.26 -1.61
C LEU A 125 9.99 10.42 -2.71
N PHE A 126 9.66 9.17 -2.41
CA PHE A 126 8.85 8.32 -3.27
C PHE A 126 7.49 8.06 -2.67
N ILE A 127 6.43 8.28 -3.43
CA ILE A 127 5.09 7.76 -3.15
C ILE A 127 4.86 6.59 -4.11
N LEU A 128 4.86 5.38 -3.56
CA LEU A 128 4.65 4.15 -4.30
C LEU A 128 3.16 3.78 -4.20
N HIS A 129 2.37 4.21 -5.17
CA HIS A 129 0.93 3.95 -5.23
C HIS A 129 0.67 2.57 -5.83
N CYS A 130 0.62 1.58 -4.95
CA CYS A 130 0.47 0.17 -5.28
C CYS A 130 -0.93 -0.16 -5.85
N TYR A 131 -1.01 -1.24 -6.61
CA TYR A 131 -2.27 -1.87 -6.93
C TYR A 131 -2.77 -2.70 -5.75
N GLY A 132 -1.83 -3.31 -5.03
CA GLY A 132 -2.08 -4.06 -3.81
C GLY A 132 -3.06 -5.23 -4.02
N SER A 133 -3.92 -5.44 -3.03
CA SER A 133 -4.93 -6.51 -3.04
C SER A 133 -6.27 -6.05 -3.63
N HIS A 134 -6.25 -5.26 -4.71
CA HIS A 134 -7.46 -4.82 -5.40
C HIS A 134 -8.11 -5.97 -6.19
N PHE A 135 -9.43 -6.02 -6.21
CA PHE A 135 -10.18 -6.99 -7.03
C PHE A 135 -9.89 -6.78 -8.55
N SER A 136 -9.72 -7.80 -9.42
CA SER A 136 -9.73 -9.23 -9.13
C SER A 136 -8.38 -9.69 -8.58
N TYR A 137 -8.39 -10.31 -7.41
CA TYR A 137 -7.19 -10.61 -6.62
C TYR A 137 -6.18 -11.50 -7.34
N HIS A 138 -6.62 -12.54 -8.08
CA HIS A 138 -5.76 -13.46 -8.84
C HIS A 138 -4.90 -12.77 -9.92
N GLN A 139 -5.22 -11.51 -10.27
CA GLN A 139 -4.45 -10.69 -11.21
C GLN A 139 -3.39 -9.81 -10.52
N ARG A 140 -3.28 -9.86 -9.18
CA ARG A 140 -2.39 -8.96 -8.42
C ARG A 140 -1.00 -9.54 -8.18
N TYR A 141 -0.76 -10.78 -8.59
CA TYR A 141 0.52 -11.47 -8.47
C TYR A 141 0.76 -12.33 -9.71
N PRO A 142 2.03 -12.60 -10.08
CA PRO A 142 2.35 -13.53 -11.15
C PRO A 142 2.00 -14.97 -10.73
N ARG A 143 1.60 -15.81 -11.67
CA ARG A 143 1.08 -17.16 -11.41
C ARG A 143 2.03 -18.02 -10.57
N GLU A 144 3.32 -17.89 -10.80
CA GLU A 144 4.37 -18.59 -10.05
C GLU A 144 4.50 -18.15 -8.59
N ALA A 145 3.95 -17.00 -8.22
CA ALA A 145 3.90 -16.51 -6.83
C ALA A 145 2.67 -17.01 -6.05
N ALA A 146 1.74 -17.73 -6.70
CA ALA A 146 0.59 -18.32 -6.04
C ALA A 146 1.04 -19.39 -5.03
N TYR A 147 0.65 -19.23 -3.78
CA TYR A 147 0.99 -20.16 -2.68
C TYR A 147 -0.23 -20.93 -2.17
N PHE A 148 -1.36 -20.26 -2.03
CA PHE A 148 -2.62 -20.87 -1.60
C PHE A 148 -3.45 -21.27 -2.81
N LEU A 149 -3.79 -22.56 -2.92
CA LEU A 149 -4.50 -23.12 -4.07
C LEU A 149 -5.73 -23.92 -3.63
N PRO A 150 -6.77 -24.03 -4.45
CA PRO A 150 -6.97 -23.36 -5.74
C PRO A 150 -7.31 -21.87 -5.58
N ASP A 151 -6.88 -21.02 -6.53
CA ASP A 151 -7.05 -19.56 -6.53
C ASP A 151 -7.61 -19.03 -7.87
N ASP A 152 -8.33 -19.89 -8.58
CA ASP A 152 -8.88 -19.57 -9.89
C ASP A 152 -9.85 -18.39 -9.85
N ASP A 153 -9.97 -17.70 -10.99
CA ASP A 153 -11.02 -16.71 -11.19
C ASP A 153 -12.40 -17.39 -11.17
N VAL A 154 -13.24 -16.93 -10.26
CA VAL A 154 -14.57 -17.51 -10.04
C VAL A 154 -15.60 -16.42 -9.79
N ALA A 155 -16.88 -16.73 -10.01
CA ALA A 155 -17.97 -15.86 -9.60
C ALA A 155 -17.95 -15.64 -8.08
N ILE A 156 -18.36 -14.42 -7.66
CA ILE A 156 -18.42 -14.03 -6.25
C ILE A 156 -19.66 -14.67 -5.63
N GLU A 157 -19.49 -15.88 -5.13
CA GLU A 157 -20.53 -16.68 -4.51
C GLU A 157 -19.96 -17.39 -3.28
N ARG A 158 -20.82 -17.64 -2.28
CA ARG A 158 -20.42 -18.30 -1.03
C ARG A 158 -19.73 -19.65 -1.24
N GLN A 159 -20.18 -20.43 -2.23
CA GLN A 159 -19.57 -21.72 -2.58
C GLN A 159 -18.11 -21.57 -3.07
N HIS A 160 -17.72 -20.41 -3.57
CA HIS A 160 -16.38 -20.13 -4.06
C HIS A 160 -15.50 -19.40 -3.03
N LYS A 161 -16.00 -19.16 -1.82
CA LYS A 161 -15.32 -18.39 -0.77
C LYS A 161 -13.85 -18.79 -0.59
N GLN A 162 -13.55 -20.10 -0.55
CA GLN A 162 -12.18 -20.57 -0.36
C GLN A 162 -11.23 -20.15 -1.49
N LYS A 163 -11.67 -20.21 -2.74
CA LYS A 163 -10.87 -19.78 -3.89
C LYS A 163 -10.62 -18.26 -3.87
N ILE A 164 -11.65 -17.50 -3.54
CA ILE A 164 -11.57 -16.04 -3.41
C ILE A 164 -10.60 -15.66 -2.29
N TRP A 165 -10.68 -16.32 -1.13
CA TRP A 165 -9.76 -16.13 -0.02
C TRP A 165 -8.34 -16.52 -0.37
N ASN A 166 -8.13 -17.63 -1.08
CA ASN A 166 -6.79 -18.03 -1.53
C ASN A 166 -6.16 -16.97 -2.44
N ALA A 167 -6.92 -16.45 -3.42
CA ALA A 167 -6.44 -15.41 -4.30
C ALA A 167 -6.15 -14.09 -3.54
N TYR A 168 -7.00 -13.71 -2.59
CA TYR A 168 -6.79 -12.55 -1.74
C TYR A 168 -5.53 -12.70 -0.86
N ASP A 169 -5.37 -13.83 -0.20
CA ASP A 169 -4.21 -14.12 0.64
C ASP A 169 -2.90 -14.19 -0.18
N ASN A 170 -2.96 -14.71 -1.41
CA ASN A 170 -1.83 -14.66 -2.35
C ASN A 170 -1.44 -13.22 -2.71
N SER A 171 -2.42 -12.35 -2.92
CA SER A 171 -2.15 -10.93 -3.22
C SER A 171 -1.47 -10.22 -2.03
N ILE A 172 -1.90 -10.51 -0.80
CA ILE A 172 -1.25 -10.01 0.43
C ILE A 172 0.17 -10.58 0.56
N ARG A 173 0.36 -11.86 0.24
CA ARG A 173 1.69 -12.50 0.25
C ARG A 173 2.63 -11.88 -0.80
N TYR A 174 2.10 -11.43 -1.92
CA TYR A 174 2.87 -10.70 -2.91
C TYR A 174 3.22 -9.27 -2.44
N THR A 175 2.31 -8.61 -1.71
CA THR A 175 2.58 -7.35 -1.01
C THR A 175 3.69 -7.51 0.04
N ASP A 176 3.70 -8.62 0.79
CA ASP A 176 4.80 -8.98 1.72
C ASP A 176 6.15 -9.07 1.00
N THR A 177 6.16 -9.73 -0.17
CA THR A 177 7.37 -9.81 -1.00
C THR A 177 7.81 -8.44 -1.50
N PHE A 178 6.88 -7.61 -1.95
CA PHE A 178 7.16 -6.24 -2.42
C PHE A 178 7.75 -5.38 -1.30
N LEU A 179 7.07 -5.27 -0.16
CA LEU A 179 7.51 -4.44 0.95
C LEU A 179 8.85 -4.88 1.54
N SER A 180 9.05 -6.19 1.71
CA SER A 180 10.34 -6.72 2.19
C SER A 180 11.47 -6.46 1.18
N SER A 181 11.17 -6.45 -0.12
CA SER A 181 12.16 -6.12 -1.16
C SER A 181 12.49 -4.62 -1.18
N VAL A 182 11.51 -3.74 -0.94
CA VAL A 182 11.75 -2.29 -0.77
C VAL A 182 12.62 -2.05 0.46
N ILE A 183 12.28 -2.65 1.60
CA ILE A 183 13.08 -2.54 2.83
C ILE A 183 14.50 -3.03 2.60
N GLY A 184 14.67 -4.22 2.00
CA GLY A 184 15.99 -4.77 1.71
C GLY A 184 16.83 -3.88 0.79
N TYR A 185 16.19 -3.23 -0.20
CA TYR A 185 16.88 -2.26 -1.05
C TYR A 185 17.29 -1.01 -0.26
N LEU A 186 16.38 -0.41 0.48
CA LEU A 186 16.68 0.77 1.30
C LEU A 186 17.77 0.48 2.35
N ALA A 187 17.75 -0.70 2.96
CA ALA A 187 18.78 -1.14 3.90
C ALA A 187 20.16 -1.32 3.26
N SER A 188 20.22 -1.54 1.94
CA SER A 188 21.47 -1.66 1.19
C SER A 188 22.11 -0.34 0.79
N LEU A 189 21.37 0.77 0.94
CA LEU A 189 21.87 2.11 0.64
C LEU A 189 22.67 2.67 1.83
N ASP A 190 23.75 3.37 1.53
CA ASP A 190 24.48 4.19 2.54
C ASP A 190 23.74 5.54 2.67
N ALA A 191 22.52 5.49 3.21
CA ALA A 191 21.63 6.64 3.29
C ALA A 191 20.66 6.57 4.48
N CYS A 192 20.37 7.73 5.04
CA CYS A 192 19.32 7.89 6.05
C CYS A 192 17.95 7.67 5.41
N SER A 193 17.39 6.47 5.57
CA SER A 193 16.19 6.04 4.86
C SER A 193 15.07 5.62 5.82
N ALA A 194 13.83 5.88 5.40
CA ALA A 194 12.63 5.43 6.11
C ALA A 194 11.56 4.95 5.14
N LEU A 195 10.73 4.01 5.56
CA LEU A 195 9.54 3.56 4.85
C LEU A 195 8.33 3.65 5.78
N LEU A 196 7.23 4.22 5.28
CA LEU A 196 5.91 4.14 5.89
C LEU A 196 4.97 3.47 4.90
N TYR A 197 4.33 2.40 5.32
CA TYR A 197 3.28 1.72 4.56
C TYR A 197 1.94 1.85 5.27
N SER A 198 0.89 2.12 4.50
CA SER A 198 -0.50 2.00 4.93
C SER A 198 -1.38 1.52 3.79
N ALA A 199 -2.24 0.54 4.06
CA ALA A 199 -3.35 0.28 3.15
C ALA A 199 -4.37 1.43 3.27
N ASP A 200 -5.02 1.76 2.17
CA ASP A 200 -5.99 2.85 2.09
C ASP A 200 -7.37 2.45 2.62
N HIS A 201 -7.77 1.19 2.48
CA HIS A 201 -8.92 0.54 3.10
C HIS A 201 -8.73 -0.98 3.13
N GLY A 202 -9.62 -1.67 3.79
CA GLY A 202 -9.72 -3.13 3.76
C GLY A 202 -10.91 -3.59 2.92
N GLU A 203 -11.21 -4.89 3.00
CA GLU A 203 -12.24 -5.57 2.22
C GLU A 203 -13.11 -6.43 3.13
N ASP A 204 -14.41 -6.49 2.84
CA ASP A 204 -15.28 -7.57 3.30
C ASP A 204 -15.09 -8.78 2.38
N MET A 205 -14.85 -9.95 2.95
CA MET A 205 -14.51 -11.17 2.23
C MET A 205 -15.48 -12.31 2.56
N LEU A 206 -16.78 -12.01 2.64
CA LEU A 206 -17.80 -12.95 3.13
C LEU A 206 -17.49 -13.42 4.58
N ASP A 207 -17.04 -12.48 5.42
CA ASP A 207 -16.50 -12.79 6.75
C ASP A 207 -17.58 -13.22 7.74
N ASP A 208 -18.80 -12.72 7.58
CA ASP A 208 -19.93 -12.99 8.48
C ASP A 208 -21.23 -13.35 7.72
N ASP A 209 -22.32 -13.52 8.46
CA ASP A 209 -23.64 -13.92 7.92
C ASP A 209 -24.29 -12.85 7.02
N ARG A 210 -23.75 -11.62 6.98
CA ARG A 210 -24.22 -10.56 6.08
C ARG A 210 -23.76 -10.78 4.65
N GLU A 211 -22.84 -11.70 4.41
CA GLU A 211 -22.30 -12.08 3.10
C GLU A 211 -21.80 -10.90 2.27
N ARG A 212 -21.23 -9.89 2.95
CA ARG A 212 -20.66 -8.72 2.25
C ARG A 212 -19.38 -9.08 1.54
N PHE A 213 -19.17 -8.43 0.42
CA PHE A 213 -17.98 -8.59 -0.39
C PHE A 213 -17.49 -7.24 -0.89
N LEU A 214 -16.16 -7.07 -0.99
CA LEU A 214 -15.49 -5.82 -1.36
C LEU A 214 -15.66 -4.69 -0.32
N HIS A 215 -15.42 -3.49 -0.79
CA HIS A 215 -15.47 -2.23 -0.03
C HIS A 215 -16.59 -1.30 -0.56
N ALA A 216 -16.54 -0.03 -0.17
CA ALA A 216 -17.48 1.02 -0.62
C ALA A 216 -18.95 0.79 -0.22
N SER A 217 -19.23 -0.11 0.72
CA SER A 217 -20.58 -0.28 1.25
C SER A 217 -21.02 0.96 2.05
N PRO A 218 -22.30 1.36 1.97
CA PRO A 218 -22.81 2.52 2.72
C PRO A 218 -22.63 2.40 4.24
N THR A 219 -22.66 1.18 4.76
CA THR A 219 -22.37 0.88 6.17
C THR A 219 -21.02 0.19 6.23
N THR A 220 -20.04 0.86 6.79
CA THR A 220 -18.68 0.35 6.96
C THR A 220 -18.60 -0.80 7.95
N THR A 221 -17.61 -1.65 7.79
CA THR A 221 -17.28 -2.76 8.70
C THR A 221 -15.88 -2.58 9.28
N CYS A 222 -15.57 -3.30 10.34
CA CYS A 222 -14.21 -3.32 10.86
C CYS A 222 -13.21 -3.89 9.85
N TRP A 223 -13.62 -4.83 9.00
CA TRP A 223 -12.78 -5.40 7.93
C TRP A 223 -12.39 -4.38 6.88
N GLN A 224 -13.30 -3.42 6.57
CA GLN A 224 -13.02 -2.32 5.64
C GLN A 224 -12.18 -1.19 6.27
N LEU A 225 -12.32 -0.93 7.57
CA LEU A 225 -11.69 0.22 8.22
C LEU A 225 -10.37 -0.11 8.93
N HIS A 226 -10.19 -1.31 9.49
CA HIS A 226 -8.94 -1.71 10.15
C HIS A 226 -7.91 -2.12 9.10
N VAL A 227 -6.93 -1.26 8.87
CA VAL A 227 -5.93 -1.41 7.80
C VAL A 227 -4.57 -1.85 8.34
N ALA A 228 -3.81 -2.53 7.47
CA ALA A 228 -2.42 -2.85 7.75
C ALA A 228 -1.56 -1.59 7.55
N SER A 229 -0.70 -1.32 8.54
CA SER A 229 0.24 -0.20 8.50
C SER A 229 1.50 -0.55 9.26
N LEU A 230 2.66 -0.17 8.71
CA LEU A 230 3.96 -0.39 9.33
C LEU A 230 4.96 0.71 8.96
N ALA A 231 6.00 0.85 9.76
CA ALA A 231 7.14 1.69 9.45
C ALA A 231 8.46 0.89 9.58
N TRP A 232 9.45 1.29 8.82
CA TRP A 232 10.81 0.81 8.89
C TRP A 232 11.79 1.99 8.78
N PHE A 233 12.92 1.92 9.48
CA PHE A 233 13.95 2.95 9.52
C PHE A 233 15.32 2.32 9.36
N SER A 234 16.20 2.90 8.53
CA SER A 234 17.58 2.44 8.39
C SER A 234 18.37 2.66 9.69
N GLU A 235 19.50 1.96 9.85
CA GLU A 235 20.39 2.16 10.99
C GLU A 235 20.96 3.59 11.02
N ASP A 236 21.19 4.18 9.83
CA ASP A 236 21.62 5.57 9.73
C ASP A 236 20.53 6.54 10.22
N TYR A 237 19.27 6.27 9.89
CA TYR A 237 18.14 7.05 10.40
C TYR A 237 18.07 7.00 11.93
N LYS A 238 18.16 5.80 12.52
CA LYS A 238 18.11 5.61 13.99
C LYS A 238 19.27 6.27 14.72
N ARG A 239 20.45 6.40 14.07
CA ARG A 239 21.59 7.13 14.64
C ARG A 239 21.39 8.63 14.65
N VAL A 240 20.73 9.18 13.65
CA VAL A 240 20.48 10.63 13.51
C VAL A 240 19.28 11.06 14.36
N PHE A 241 18.26 10.20 14.43
CA PHE A 241 16.99 10.45 15.12
C PHE A 241 16.71 9.31 16.13
N PRO A 242 17.43 9.32 17.29
CA PRO A 242 17.32 8.27 18.32
C PRO A 242 15.97 8.29 19.06
#